data_b9277db6f1fde83aeaa2f3b07c7cffce
#
_entry.id   b9277db6f1fde83aeaa2f3b07c7cffce
#
_cell.length_a   1.000
_cell.length_b   1.000
_cell.length_c   1.000
_cell.angle_alpha   90.00
_cell.angle_beta   90.00
_cell.angle_gamma   90.00
#
_symmetry.space_group_name_H-M   'P 1'
#
loop_
_entity.id
_entity.type
_entity.pdbx_description
1 polymer ?
#
loop_
_entity_poly.entity_id
_entity_poly.type
_entity_poly.pdbx_seq_one_letter_code
_entity_poly.pdbx_strand_id
1 'polypeptide(L)'
;MTSEPLLGKAALVTGGARRIGREIALQFAAAGAEVTITYRTSRTEAEETIAAIKDLGRLAIAVECDVRSEESVRDAVVAAVNFHGHLDLLVNNAAVYQSVPLDELTLEQWDTVFTTNARGPFLVARQAIGHLRKSQGRIVNIGSLGGLHAWAGHAHYCSSKAALHMLTQAMAKAFAPDVAVNCVAPGWIDTGEAESESAAQHFASKTPMKRNGTAQDVAQAVVFFASTTTFITGQILAVDGGLGL
;
A
#
# COMPACT_ATOMS: atom_id res chain seq x y z
N MET A 1 21.68 14.72 12.80
CA MET A 1 20.24 14.95 13.02
C MET A 1 19.52 14.03 12.07
N THR A 2 18.81 13.03 12.57
CA THR A 2 17.95 12.18 11.72
C THR A 2 16.86 13.08 11.15
N SER A 3 16.78 13.18 9.83
CA SER A 3 15.73 13.94 9.16
C SER A 3 14.39 13.24 9.40
N GLU A 4 13.42 13.92 10.03
CA GLU A 4 12.04 13.47 10.23
C GLU A 4 11.12 14.17 9.20
N PRO A 5 11.16 13.78 7.91
CA PRO A 5 10.47 14.50 6.85
C PRO A 5 8.95 14.43 6.94
N LEU A 6 8.41 13.56 7.80
CA LEU A 6 6.97 13.38 8.04
C LEU A 6 6.55 13.84 9.44
N LEU A 7 7.39 14.62 10.15
CA LEU A 7 7.05 15.13 11.47
C LEU A 7 5.75 15.93 11.44
N GLY A 8 4.83 15.62 12.35
CA GLY A 8 3.51 16.25 12.45
C GLY A 8 2.52 15.81 11.34
N LYS A 9 2.82 14.76 10.57
CA LYS A 9 1.91 14.18 9.59
C LYS A 9 1.15 13.01 10.18
N ALA A 10 -0.12 12.86 9.79
CA ALA A 10 -0.97 11.71 10.14
C ALA A 10 -1.17 10.84 8.90
N ALA A 11 -0.89 9.53 9.04
CA ALA A 11 -0.96 8.55 7.96
C ALA A 11 -2.00 7.47 8.25
N LEU A 12 -2.71 7.03 7.20
CA LEU A 12 -3.55 5.83 7.19
C LEU A 12 -2.95 4.81 6.24
N VAL A 13 -2.58 3.63 6.75
CA VAL A 13 -2.03 2.52 5.96
C VAL A 13 -3.00 1.34 5.99
N THR A 14 -3.64 1.02 4.87
CA THR A 14 -4.54 -0.13 4.79
C THR A 14 -3.75 -1.44 4.73
N GLY A 15 -4.20 -2.46 5.50
CA GLY A 15 -3.47 -3.72 5.59
C GLY A 15 -2.08 -3.58 6.22
N GLY A 16 -1.95 -2.69 7.22
CA GLY A 16 -0.68 -2.33 7.86
C GLY A 16 -0.19 -3.29 8.93
N ALA A 17 -0.88 -4.42 9.17
CA ALA A 17 -0.55 -5.33 10.26
C ALA A 17 0.71 -6.17 10.02
N ARG A 18 1.05 -6.48 8.77
CA ARG A 18 2.16 -7.39 8.43
C ARG A 18 2.80 -7.08 7.08
N ARG A 19 3.91 -7.76 6.76
CA ARG A 19 4.60 -7.69 5.46
C ARG A 19 4.92 -6.25 5.06
N ILE A 20 4.72 -5.89 3.78
CA ILE A 20 4.97 -4.57 3.20
C ILE A 20 4.23 -3.47 3.97
N GLY A 21 2.95 -3.69 4.33
CA GLY A 21 2.15 -2.69 5.05
C GLY A 21 2.70 -2.36 6.43
N ARG A 22 3.17 -3.36 7.17
CA ARG A 22 3.85 -3.18 8.47
C ARG A 22 5.12 -2.36 8.31
N GLU A 23 5.95 -2.70 7.33
CA GLU A 23 7.21 -1.99 7.10
C GLU A 23 6.96 -0.52 6.70
N ILE A 24 5.95 -0.25 5.85
CA ILE A 24 5.55 1.13 5.51
C ILE A 24 5.14 1.88 6.78
N ALA A 25 4.33 1.28 7.65
CA ALA A 25 3.88 1.90 8.90
C ALA A 25 5.05 2.23 9.83
N LEU A 26 6.01 1.32 9.99
CA LEU A 26 7.21 1.53 10.79
C LEU A 26 8.12 2.62 10.22
N GLN A 27 8.32 2.64 8.90
CA GLN A 27 9.15 3.68 8.27
C GLN A 27 8.48 5.05 8.29
N PHE A 28 7.16 5.13 8.21
CA PHE A 28 6.43 6.38 8.42
C PHE A 28 6.63 6.88 9.86
N ALA A 29 6.51 6.01 10.85
CA ALA A 29 6.76 6.35 12.24
C ALA A 29 8.21 6.81 12.47
N ALA A 30 9.19 6.10 11.91
CA ALA A 30 10.60 6.48 11.97
C ALA A 30 10.90 7.83 11.28
N ALA A 31 10.12 8.16 10.23
CA ALA A 31 10.18 9.44 9.53
C ALA A 31 9.41 10.57 10.24
N GLY A 32 8.78 10.30 11.39
CA GLY A 32 8.12 11.30 12.23
C GLY A 32 6.59 11.32 12.17
N ALA A 33 5.95 10.49 11.34
CA ALA A 33 4.51 10.47 11.21
C ALA A 33 3.81 9.74 12.38
N GLU A 34 2.61 10.17 12.69
CA GLU A 34 1.61 9.45 13.46
C GLU A 34 0.88 8.47 12.54
N VAL A 35 0.54 7.25 13.00
CA VAL A 35 0.09 6.21 12.09
C VAL A 35 -1.18 5.52 12.56
N THR A 36 -2.17 5.45 11.68
CA THR A 36 -3.28 4.49 11.76
C THR A 36 -3.01 3.36 10.78
N ILE A 37 -3.06 2.12 11.24
CA ILE A 37 -3.08 0.96 10.36
C ILE A 37 -4.46 0.34 10.35
N THR A 38 -4.82 -0.32 9.23
CA THR A 38 -6.00 -1.20 9.25
C THR A 38 -5.61 -2.65 9.07
N TYR A 39 -6.46 -3.54 9.59
CA TYR A 39 -6.37 -4.99 9.41
C TYR A 39 -7.77 -5.56 9.21
N ARG A 40 -7.88 -6.75 8.61
CA ARG A 40 -9.17 -7.44 8.51
C ARG A 40 -9.28 -8.58 9.52
N THR A 41 -8.27 -9.42 9.63
CA THR A 41 -8.26 -10.63 10.49
C THR A 41 -7.00 -10.73 11.35
N SER A 42 -5.94 -10.01 11.03
CA SER A 42 -4.62 -10.08 11.67
C SER A 42 -4.55 -9.14 12.89
N ARG A 43 -5.40 -9.35 13.90
CA ARG A 43 -5.48 -8.49 15.10
C ARG A 43 -4.18 -8.50 15.89
N THR A 44 -3.64 -9.69 16.17
CA THR A 44 -2.41 -9.84 16.98
C THR A 44 -1.23 -9.12 16.33
N GLU A 45 -1.02 -9.35 15.03
CA GLU A 45 0.07 -8.70 14.29
C GLU A 45 -0.14 -7.18 14.17
N ALA A 46 -1.41 -6.73 14.15
CA ALA A 46 -1.72 -5.31 14.20
C ALA A 46 -1.34 -4.69 15.56
N GLU A 47 -1.64 -5.35 16.66
CA GLU A 47 -1.27 -4.92 18.01
C GLU A 47 0.25 -4.88 18.18
N GLU A 48 0.99 -5.87 17.69
CA GLU A 48 2.45 -5.91 17.66
C GLU A 48 3.03 -4.74 16.84
N THR A 49 2.43 -4.44 15.69
CA THR A 49 2.86 -3.31 14.83
C THR A 49 2.64 -1.98 15.55
N ILE A 50 1.50 -1.82 16.22
CA ILE A 50 1.22 -0.60 17.01
C ILE A 50 2.20 -0.46 18.18
N ALA A 51 2.52 -1.54 18.88
CA ALA A 51 3.51 -1.51 19.95
C ALA A 51 4.88 -1.03 19.42
N ALA A 52 5.35 -1.60 18.30
CA ALA A 52 6.61 -1.20 17.68
C ALA A 52 6.61 0.28 17.22
N ILE A 53 5.49 0.82 16.74
CA ILE A 53 5.38 2.24 16.38
C ILE A 53 5.44 3.12 17.64
N LYS A 54 4.79 2.72 18.73
CA LYS A 54 4.83 3.44 20.00
C LYS A 54 6.23 3.45 20.62
N ASP A 55 7.00 2.37 20.45
CA ASP A 55 8.40 2.30 20.88
C ASP A 55 9.30 3.29 20.13
N LEU A 56 8.91 3.70 18.92
CA LEU A 56 9.53 4.80 18.16
C LEU A 56 9.06 6.20 18.63
N GLY A 57 8.24 6.28 19.68
CA GLY A 57 7.73 7.53 20.25
C GLY A 57 6.61 8.19 19.44
N ARG A 58 5.88 7.42 18.61
CA ARG A 58 4.77 7.96 17.77
C ARG A 58 3.42 7.45 18.24
N LEU A 59 2.38 8.29 18.07
CA LEU A 59 1.02 7.85 18.32
C LEU A 59 0.54 6.92 17.22
N ALA A 60 -0.10 5.82 17.61
CA ALA A 60 -0.64 4.88 16.65
C ALA A 60 -1.86 4.14 17.15
N ILE A 61 -2.77 3.81 16.23
CA ILE A 61 -3.92 2.92 16.45
C ILE A 61 -4.05 1.90 15.32
N ALA A 62 -4.64 0.75 15.66
CA ALA A 62 -5.08 -0.25 14.71
C ALA A 62 -6.62 -0.27 14.65
N VAL A 63 -7.16 -0.30 13.45
CA VAL A 63 -8.62 -0.32 13.20
C VAL A 63 -8.97 -1.53 12.34
N GLU A 64 -9.97 -2.31 12.77
CA GLU A 64 -10.49 -3.38 11.94
C GLU A 64 -11.22 -2.78 10.72
N CYS A 65 -10.85 -3.24 9.51
CA CYS A 65 -11.43 -2.72 8.28
C CYS A 65 -11.39 -3.76 7.16
N ASP A 66 -12.54 -4.07 6.59
CA ASP A 66 -12.64 -4.73 5.30
C ASP A 66 -12.77 -3.65 4.20
N VAL A 67 -11.73 -3.48 3.40
CA VAL A 67 -11.70 -2.46 2.32
C VAL A 67 -12.76 -2.70 1.23
N ARG A 68 -13.44 -3.85 1.23
CA ARG A 68 -14.54 -4.17 0.32
C ARG A 68 -15.88 -3.59 0.79
N SER A 69 -16.00 -3.23 2.07
CA SER A 69 -17.19 -2.65 2.69
C SER A 69 -17.06 -1.14 2.80
N GLU A 70 -17.98 -0.41 2.18
CA GLU A 70 -18.04 1.06 2.24
C GLU A 70 -18.22 1.57 3.67
N GLU A 71 -19.04 0.89 4.47
CA GLU A 71 -19.29 1.22 5.87
C GLU A 71 -18.01 1.04 6.70
N SER A 72 -17.35 -0.12 6.58
CA SER A 72 -16.10 -0.41 7.29
C SER A 72 -14.99 0.59 6.93
N VAL A 73 -14.89 0.97 5.65
CA VAL A 73 -13.94 1.99 5.19
C VAL A 73 -14.25 3.36 5.77
N ARG A 74 -15.52 3.78 5.77
CA ARG A 74 -15.94 5.05 6.38
C ARG A 74 -15.53 5.09 7.85
N ASP A 75 -15.85 4.05 8.61
CA ASP A 75 -15.58 3.99 10.04
C ASP A 75 -14.08 4.01 10.34
N ALA A 76 -13.27 3.33 9.51
CA ALA A 76 -11.81 3.36 9.64
C ALA A 76 -11.21 4.75 9.36
N VAL A 77 -11.68 5.45 8.33
CA VAL A 77 -11.21 6.83 8.03
C VAL A 77 -11.64 7.78 9.13
N VAL A 78 -12.88 7.68 9.61
CA VAL A 78 -13.38 8.50 10.73
C VAL A 78 -12.57 8.25 12.01
N ALA A 79 -12.26 6.99 12.33
CA ALA A 79 -11.44 6.65 13.49
C ALA A 79 -10.03 7.25 13.38
N ALA A 80 -9.39 7.18 12.22
CA ALA A 80 -8.08 7.77 11.97
C ALA A 80 -8.10 9.30 12.17
N VAL A 81 -9.07 9.97 11.56
CA VAL A 81 -9.21 11.44 11.67
C VAL A 81 -9.53 11.88 13.09
N ASN A 82 -10.42 11.16 13.79
CA ASN A 82 -10.76 11.50 15.18
C ASN A 82 -9.58 11.33 16.13
N PHE A 83 -8.73 10.32 15.87
CA PHE A 83 -7.56 10.04 16.71
C PHE A 83 -6.44 11.06 16.52
N HIS A 84 -6.15 11.46 15.27
CA HIS A 84 -5.03 12.35 14.96
C HIS A 84 -5.45 13.82 14.76
N GLY A 85 -6.76 14.11 14.63
CA GLY A 85 -7.30 15.44 14.31
C GLY A 85 -7.23 15.81 12.84
N HIS A 86 -6.44 15.11 12.01
CA HIS A 86 -6.26 15.36 10.58
C HIS A 86 -5.80 14.09 9.85
N LEU A 87 -5.69 14.16 8.53
CA LEU A 87 -5.14 13.10 7.68
C LEU A 87 -4.36 13.71 6.53
N ASP A 88 -3.07 13.41 6.45
CA ASP A 88 -2.15 13.90 5.42
C ASP A 88 -1.78 12.84 4.38
N LEU A 89 -1.65 11.60 4.82
CA LEU A 89 -1.11 10.53 3.99
C LEU A 89 -2.06 9.33 3.98
N LEU A 90 -2.35 8.82 2.80
CA LEU A 90 -3.07 7.56 2.61
C LEU A 90 -2.20 6.59 1.83
N VAL A 91 -2.03 5.37 2.37
CA VAL A 91 -1.43 4.26 1.64
C VAL A 91 -2.45 3.15 1.44
N ASN A 92 -2.83 2.92 0.19
CA ASN A 92 -3.66 1.80 -0.21
C ASN A 92 -2.76 0.58 -0.45
N ASN A 93 -2.55 -0.22 0.61
CA ASN A 93 -1.71 -1.41 0.59
C ASN A 93 -2.52 -2.72 0.71
N ALA A 94 -3.69 -2.70 1.35
CA ALA A 94 -4.52 -3.90 1.49
C ALA A 94 -4.80 -4.56 0.15
N ALA A 95 -4.42 -5.83 0.01
CA ALA A 95 -4.58 -6.59 -1.23
C ALA A 95 -4.71 -8.08 -0.95
N VAL A 96 -5.23 -8.80 -1.92
CA VAL A 96 -5.19 -10.27 -2.01
C VAL A 96 -4.40 -10.69 -3.24
N TYR A 97 -3.66 -11.78 -3.09
CA TYR A 97 -2.87 -12.41 -4.14
C TYR A 97 -3.26 -13.88 -4.21
N GLN A 98 -3.56 -14.35 -5.40
CA GLN A 98 -3.89 -15.75 -5.67
C GLN A 98 -3.26 -16.17 -6.99
N SER A 99 -2.86 -17.43 -7.07
CA SER A 99 -2.42 -18.08 -8.30
C SER A 99 -3.43 -19.15 -8.68
N VAL A 100 -4.06 -18.98 -9.85
CA VAL A 100 -5.07 -19.91 -10.38
C VAL A 100 -4.94 -19.92 -11.90
N PRO A 101 -4.90 -21.08 -12.58
CA PRO A 101 -5.00 -21.17 -14.03
C PRO A 101 -6.23 -20.42 -14.56
N LEU A 102 -6.09 -19.75 -15.70
CA LEU A 102 -7.16 -18.88 -16.22
C LEU A 102 -8.47 -19.63 -16.52
N ASP A 103 -8.36 -20.85 -17.00
CA ASP A 103 -9.48 -21.75 -17.34
C ASP A 103 -10.14 -22.41 -16.11
N GLU A 104 -9.48 -22.36 -14.95
CA GLU A 104 -10.01 -22.85 -13.66
C GLU A 104 -10.50 -21.71 -12.76
N LEU A 105 -10.29 -20.46 -13.17
CA LEU A 105 -10.59 -19.28 -12.36
C LEU A 105 -12.10 -19.07 -12.21
N THR A 106 -12.61 -19.11 -10.97
CA THR A 106 -14.01 -18.86 -10.69
C THR A 106 -14.36 -17.37 -10.67
N LEU A 107 -15.63 -17.04 -10.91
CA LEU A 107 -16.13 -15.65 -10.79
C LEU A 107 -15.94 -15.11 -9.36
N GLU A 108 -16.13 -15.93 -8.33
CA GLU A 108 -15.94 -15.53 -6.94
C GLU A 108 -14.48 -15.14 -6.66
N GLN A 109 -13.51 -15.90 -7.17
CA GLN A 109 -12.09 -15.57 -7.04
C GLN A 109 -11.75 -14.28 -7.79
N TRP A 110 -12.27 -14.12 -9.02
CA TRP A 110 -12.14 -12.90 -9.80
C TRP A 110 -12.68 -11.68 -9.03
N ASP A 111 -13.93 -11.77 -8.56
CA ASP A 111 -14.61 -10.67 -7.86
C ASP A 111 -13.92 -10.34 -6.53
N THR A 112 -13.46 -11.35 -5.80
CA THR A 112 -12.71 -11.16 -4.54
C THR A 112 -11.44 -10.33 -4.78
N VAL A 113 -10.67 -10.65 -5.83
CA VAL A 113 -9.44 -9.93 -6.16
C VAL A 113 -9.75 -8.51 -6.62
N PHE A 114 -10.70 -8.31 -7.54
CA PHE A 114 -11.04 -6.98 -8.05
C PHE A 114 -11.68 -6.08 -6.98
N THR A 115 -12.56 -6.64 -6.15
CA THR A 115 -13.20 -5.86 -5.08
C THR A 115 -12.20 -5.43 -4.01
N THR A 116 -11.16 -6.23 -3.76
CA THR A 116 -10.12 -5.88 -2.80
C THR A 116 -9.07 -4.93 -3.42
N ASN A 117 -8.50 -5.32 -4.58
CA ASN A 117 -7.29 -4.68 -5.10
C ASN A 117 -7.55 -3.42 -5.94
N ALA A 118 -8.76 -3.27 -6.51
CA ALA A 118 -9.13 -2.12 -7.35
C ALA A 118 -10.25 -1.28 -6.71
N ARG A 119 -11.40 -1.90 -6.35
CA ARG A 119 -12.51 -1.18 -5.74
C ARG A 119 -12.17 -0.67 -4.34
N GLY A 120 -11.44 -1.46 -3.51
CA GLY A 120 -11.04 -1.08 -2.17
C GLY A 120 -10.28 0.25 -2.14
N PRO A 121 -9.17 0.40 -2.88
CA PRO A 121 -8.44 1.67 -2.99
C PRO A 121 -9.32 2.86 -3.44
N PHE A 122 -10.27 2.63 -4.33
CA PHE A 122 -11.25 3.65 -4.72
C PHE A 122 -12.13 4.07 -3.54
N LEU A 123 -12.68 3.11 -2.78
CA LEU A 123 -13.54 3.39 -1.64
C LEU A 123 -12.80 4.18 -0.55
N VAL A 124 -11.57 3.75 -0.22
CA VAL A 124 -10.75 4.41 0.81
C VAL A 124 -10.37 5.82 0.36
N ALA A 125 -9.89 6.00 -0.87
CA ALA A 125 -9.55 7.32 -1.39
C ALA A 125 -10.77 8.25 -1.44
N ARG A 126 -11.92 7.76 -1.89
CA ARG A 126 -13.18 8.54 -1.92
C ARG A 126 -13.60 9.01 -0.54
N GLN A 127 -13.46 8.17 0.49
CA GLN A 127 -13.79 8.54 1.86
C GLN A 127 -12.77 9.51 2.47
N ALA A 128 -11.49 9.36 2.15
CA ALA A 128 -10.41 10.17 2.72
C ALA A 128 -10.21 11.53 2.03
N ILE A 129 -10.66 11.69 0.77
CA ILE A 129 -10.28 12.84 -0.07
C ILE A 129 -10.61 14.20 0.54
N GLY A 130 -11.73 14.33 1.25
CA GLY A 130 -12.11 15.59 1.89
C GLY A 130 -11.15 16.03 3.00
N HIS A 131 -10.53 15.08 3.68
CA HIS A 131 -9.51 15.31 4.72
C HIS A 131 -8.15 15.59 4.07
N LEU A 132 -7.76 14.80 3.08
CA LEU A 132 -6.50 14.98 2.34
C LEU A 132 -6.42 16.32 1.61
N ARG A 133 -7.53 16.83 1.06
CA ARG A 133 -7.57 18.17 0.46
C ARG A 133 -7.25 19.27 1.48
N LYS A 134 -7.80 19.17 2.70
CA LYS A 134 -7.54 20.17 3.76
C LYS A 134 -6.08 20.24 4.18
N SER A 135 -5.37 19.12 4.10
CA SER A 135 -3.96 19.01 4.49
C SER A 135 -2.99 19.14 3.31
N GLN A 136 -3.49 19.32 2.07
CA GLN A 136 -2.70 19.20 0.84
C GLN A 136 -1.90 17.90 0.82
N GLY A 137 -2.60 16.81 1.11
CA GLY A 137 -2.04 15.51 1.42
C GLY A 137 -1.58 14.72 0.18
N ARG A 138 -1.28 13.43 0.41
CA ARG A 138 -0.81 12.52 -0.63
C ARG A 138 -1.45 11.15 -0.52
N ILE A 139 -1.60 10.49 -1.65
CA ILE A 139 -2.02 9.09 -1.74
C ILE A 139 -0.89 8.30 -2.40
N VAL A 140 -0.52 7.17 -1.80
CA VAL A 140 0.39 6.19 -2.42
C VAL A 140 -0.34 4.86 -2.52
N ASN A 141 -0.53 4.38 -3.74
CA ASN A 141 -1.12 3.07 -4.01
C ASN A 141 -0.01 2.02 -4.11
N ILE A 142 -0.22 0.82 -3.54
CA ILE A 142 0.71 -0.30 -3.73
C ILE A 142 0.19 -1.16 -4.88
N GLY A 143 0.79 -0.93 -6.04
CA GLY A 143 0.55 -1.68 -7.27
C GLY A 143 1.22 -3.04 -7.28
N SER A 144 1.77 -3.40 -8.42
CA SER A 144 2.62 -4.60 -8.62
C SER A 144 3.28 -4.54 -9.99
N LEU A 145 4.44 -5.15 -10.13
CA LEU A 145 5.02 -5.44 -11.45
C LEU A 145 4.05 -6.24 -12.34
N GLY A 146 3.19 -7.10 -11.73
CA GLY A 146 2.12 -7.80 -12.42
C GLY A 146 1.05 -6.91 -13.04
N GLY A 147 0.95 -5.63 -12.63
CA GLY A 147 0.09 -4.64 -13.30
C GLY A 147 0.75 -3.99 -14.53
N LEU A 148 2.05 -4.22 -14.75
CA LEU A 148 2.82 -3.75 -15.91
C LEU A 148 3.14 -4.91 -16.87
N HIS A 149 3.31 -6.12 -16.34
CA HIS A 149 3.67 -7.33 -17.08
C HIS A 149 2.74 -8.48 -16.70
N ALA A 150 2.24 -9.21 -17.69
CA ALA A 150 1.34 -10.33 -17.45
C ALA A 150 2.10 -11.56 -16.93
N TRP A 151 1.50 -12.26 -15.95
CA TRP A 151 2.00 -13.51 -15.39
C TRP A 151 0.99 -14.64 -15.63
N ALA A 152 1.45 -15.77 -16.11
CA ALA A 152 0.62 -16.96 -16.21
C ALA A 152 0.10 -17.37 -14.83
N GLY A 153 -1.15 -17.83 -14.75
CA GLY A 153 -1.80 -18.20 -13.50
C GLY A 153 -2.23 -17.02 -12.60
N HIS A 154 -2.07 -15.76 -13.03
CA HIS A 154 -2.36 -14.58 -12.23
C HIS A 154 -3.24 -13.55 -12.95
N ALA A 155 -4.07 -13.99 -13.89
CA ALA A 155 -4.84 -13.10 -14.77
C ALA A 155 -5.68 -12.07 -13.99
N HIS A 156 -6.44 -12.51 -13.00
CA HIS A 156 -7.28 -11.65 -12.16
C HIS A 156 -6.43 -10.67 -11.32
N TYR A 157 -5.31 -11.15 -10.74
CA TYR A 157 -4.40 -10.30 -9.97
C TYR A 157 -3.74 -9.24 -10.86
N CYS A 158 -3.10 -9.65 -11.96
CA CYS A 158 -2.45 -8.73 -12.89
C CYS A 158 -3.43 -7.67 -13.41
N SER A 159 -4.63 -8.09 -13.83
CA SER A 159 -5.68 -7.19 -14.30
C SER A 159 -6.13 -6.21 -13.20
N SER A 160 -6.29 -6.67 -11.96
CA SER A 160 -6.66 -5.81 -10.84
C SER A 160 -5.59 -4.76 -10.51
N LYS A 161 -4.30 -5.13 -10.63
CA LYS A 161 -3.18 -4.22 -10.41
C LYS A 161 -3.00 -3.24 -11.56
N ALA A 162 -3.22 -3.66 -12.80
CA ALA A 162 -3.30 -2.75 -13.96
C ALA A 162 -4.45 -1.73 -13.81
N ALA A 163 -5.62 -2.18 -13.33
CA ALA A 163 -6.74 -1.29 -13.01
C ALA A 163 -6.35 -0.27 -11.91
N LEU A 164 -5.62 -0.69 -10.86
CA LEU A 164 -5.14 0.22 -9.83
C LEU A 164 -4.11 1.22 -10.36
N HIS A 165 -3.23 0.83 -11.30
CA HIS A 165 -2.30 1.74 -11.96
C HIS A 165 -3.05 2.84 -12.72
N MET A 166 -4.05 2.46 -13.52
CA MET A 166 -4.87 3.45 -14.25
C MET A 166 -5.70 4.30 -13.27
N LEU A 167 -6.25 3.72 -12.21
CA LEU A 167 -6.97 4.44 -11.16
C LEU A 167 -6.07 5.48 -10.47
N THR A 168 -4.79 5.16 -10.24
CA THR A 168 -3.80 6.13 -9.71
C THR A 168 -3.70 7.36 -10.60
N GLN A 169 -3.57 7.17 -11.92
CA GLN A 169 -3.48 8.28 -12.88
C GLN A 169 -4.77 9.09 -12.96
N ALA A 170 -5.92 8.41 -12.91
CA ALA A 170 -7.23 9.06 -12.90
C ALA A 170 -7.42 9.92 -11.63
N MET A 171 -7.07 9.37 -10.45
CA MET A 171 -7.10 10.09 -9.18
C MET A 171 -6.14 11.28 -9.18
N ALA A 172 -4.93 11.13 -9.73
CA ALA A 172 -3.95 12.21 -9.83
C ALA A 172 -4.51 13.41 -10.61
N LYS A 173 -5.21 13.16 -11.72
CA LYS A 173 -5.89 14.22 -12.49
C LYS A 173 -7.09 14.81 -11.75
N ALA A 174 -7.89 13.98 -11.09
CA ALA A 174 -9.14 14.39 -10.45
C ALA A 174 -8.91 15.17 -9.13
N PHE A 175 -7.79 14.89 -8.44
CA PHE A 175 -7.51 15.45 -7.12
C PHE A 175 -6.48 16.58 -7.15
N ALA A 176 -5.85 16.83 -8.30
CA ALA A 176 -5.00 18.00 -8.49
C ALA A 176 -5.85 19.29 -8.42
N PRO A 177 -5.25 20.42 -7.95
CA PRO A 177 -3.88 20.56 -7.46
C PRO A 177 -3.69 20.17 -5.99
N ASP A 178 -4.73 19.76 -5.28
CA ASP A 178 -4.76 19.65 -3.83
C ASP A 178 -4.02 18.41 -3.31
N VAL A 179 -4.14 17.26 -4.01
CA VAL A 179 -3.62 15.98 -3.55
C VAL A 179 -2.81 15.29 -4.65
N ALA A 180 -1.55 15.00 -4.37
CA ALA A 180 -0.71 14.19 -5.26
C ALA A 180 -1.01 12.70 -5.05
N VAL A 181 -1.11 11.93 -6.15
CA VAL A 181 -1.42 10.50 -6.12
C VAL A 181 -0.40 9.75 -6.96
N ASN A 182 0.34 8.82 -6.35
CA ASN A 182 1.34 8.01 -7.01
C ASN A 182 1.19 6.52 -6.66
N CYS A 183 1.93 5.67 -7.35
CA CYS A 183 1.91 4.22 -7.17
C CYS A 183 3.35 3.70 -7.05
N VAL A 184 3.58 2.81 -6.09
CA VAL A 184 4.75 1.95 -6.05
C VAL A 184 4.34 0.58 -6.55
N ALA A 185 5.06 0.03 -7.52
CA ALA A 185 4.80 -1.26 -8.15
C ALA A 185 5.94 -2.25 -7.78
N PRO A 186 5.80 -3.02 -6.68
CA PRO A 186 6.80 -3.99 -6.28
C PRO A 186 6.94 -5.13 -7.30
N GLY A 187 8.18 -5.61 -7.47
CA GLY A 187 8.48 -6.89 -8.10
C GLY A 187 8.30 -8.06 -7.14
N TRP A 188 9.23 -9.01 -7.18
CA TRP A 188 9.26 -10.11 -6.21
C TRP A 188 9.87 -9.64 -4.88
N ILE A 189 9.04 -9.62 -3.83
CA ILE A 189 9.43 -9.16 -2.49
C ILE A 189 9.42 -10.35 -1.54
N ASP A 190 10.56 -10.61 -0.91
CA ASP A 190 10.66 -11.54 0.20
C ASP A 190 9.99 -10.92 1.44
N THR A 191 8.92 -11.54 1.89
CA THR A 191 8.14 -11.09 3.07
C THR A 191 8.42 -11.94 4.30
N GLY A 192 9.35 -12.92 4.22
CA GLY A 192 9.66 -13.84 5.32
C GLY A 192 8.59 -14.92 5.56
N GLU A 193 7.49 -14.93 4.82
CA GLU A 193 6.50 -16.00 4.85
C GLU A 193 6.83 -16.98 3.72
N ALA A 194 6.99 -18.25 4.10
CA ALA A 194 7.58 -19.30 3.25
C ALA A 194 6.84 -19.53 1.92
N GLU A 195 7.27 -18.82 0.90
CA GLU A 195 7.31 -19.41 -0.42
C GLU A 195 8.55 -20.30 -0.48
N SER A 196 8.49 -21.39 -1.25
CA SER A 196 9.60 -22.36 -1.28
C SER A 196 10.94 -21.65 -1.53
N GLU A 197 11.98 -22.03 -0.81
CA GLU A 197 13.35 -21.50 -1.01
C GLU A 197 13.78 -21.53 -2.49
N SER A 198 13.28 -22.52 -3.25
CA SER A 198 13.49 -22.64 -4.70
C SER A 198 12.86 -21.49 -5.50
N ALA A 199 11.68 -20.98 -5.12
CA ALA A 199 11.05 -19.85 -5.79
C ALA A 199 11.82 -18.56 -5.49
N ALA A 200 12.24 -18.33 -4.25
CA ALA A 200 13.04 -17.18 -3.87
C ALA A 200 14.38 -17.13 -4.64
N GLN A 201 15.09 -18.26 -4.71
CA GLN A 201 16.34 -18.38 -5.48
C GLN A 201 16.12 -18.17 -6.99
N HIS A 202 15.02 -18.69 -7.55
CA HIS A 202 14.67 -18.51 -8.94
C HIS A 202 14.50 -17.03 -9.30
N PHE A 203 13.72 -16.27 -8.52
CA PHE A 203 13.50 -14.86 -8.78
C PHE A 203 14.76 -14.01 -8.53
N ALA A 204 15.53 -14.30 -7.48
CA ALA A 204 16.80 -13.63 -7.22
C ALA A 204 17.79 -13.83 -8.41
N SER A 205 17.85 -15.03 -9.01
CA SER A 205 18.70 -15.29 -10.15
C SER A 205 18.32 -14.52 -11.42
N LYS A 206 17.01 -14.31 -11.64
CA LYS A 206 16.45 -13.57 -12.78
C LYS A 206 16.56 -12.06 -12.61
N THR A 207 16.49 -11.58 -11.38
CA THR A 207 16.57 -10.14 -11.09
C THR A 207 17.97 -9.61 -11.44
N PRO A 208 18.10 -8.55 -12.23
CA PRO A 208 19.42 -7.95 -12.55
C PRO A 208 20.25 -7.61 -11.31
N MET A 209 19.60 -7.11 -10.23
CA MET A 209 20.26 -6.81 -8.94
C MET A 209 20.65 -8.06 -8.13
N LYS A 210 20.40 -9.29 -8.64
CA LYS A 210 20.81 -10.59 -8.07
C LYS A 210 20.34 -10.83 -6.63
N ARG A 211 19.23 -10.23 -6.26
CA ARG A 211 18.53 -10.46 -4.99
C ARG A 211 17.03 -10.26 -5.15
N ASN A 212 16.26 -10.79 -4.24
CA ASN A 212 14.86 -10.43 -4.07
C ASN A 212 14.78 -9.03 -3.46
N GLY A 213 13.67 -8.31 -3.73
CA GLY A 213 13.33 -7.11 -2.99
C GLY A 213 12.92 -7.45 -1.56
N THR A 214 12.99 -6.46 -0.67
CA THR A 214 12.53 -6.53 0.71
C THR A 214 11.35 -5.59 0.93
N ALA A 215 10.57 -5.80 1.99
CA ALA A 215 9.53 -4.85 2.39
C ALA A 215 10.11 -3.44 2.60
N GLN A 216 11.36 -3.34 3.07
CA GLN A 216 12.08 -2.08 3.25
C GLN A 216 12.35 -1.36 1.93
N ASP A 217 12.75 -2.08 0.86
CA ASP A 217 12.96 -1.46 -0.46
C ASP A 217 11.67 -0.77 -0.95
N VAL A 218 10.52 -1.42 -0.73
CA VAL A 218 9.20 -0.86 -1.09
C VAL A 218 8.84 0.34 -0.20
N ALA A 219 9.00 0.20 1.11
CA ALA A 219 8.65 1.24 2.07
C ALA A 219 9.45 2.54 1.85
N GLN A 220 10.73 2.44 1.48
CA GLN A 220 11.56 3.60 1.14
C GLN A 220 10.98 4.37 -0.06
N ALA A 221 10.50 3.69 -1.10
CA ALA A 221 9.85 4.33 -2.24
C ALA A 221 8.53 4.99 -1.85
N VAL A 222 7.78 4.39 -0.90
CA VAL A 222 6.56 4.98 -0.36
C VAL A 222 6.87 6.25 0.45
N VAL A 223 7.88 6.22 1.32
CA VAL A 223 8.36 7.41 2.07
C VAL A 223 8.81 8.52 1.10
N PHE A 224 9.51 8.17 0.03
CA PHE A 224 9.88 9.15 -1.01
C PHE A 224 8.64 9.87 -1.57
N PHE A 225 7.61 9.15 -2.01
CA PHE A 225 6.38 9.79 -2.50
C PHE A 225 5.63 10.55 -1.41
N ALA A 226 5.69 10.10 -0.16
CA ALA A 226 5.03 10.76 0.97
C ALA A 226 5.70 12.07 1.37
N SER A 227 7.02 12.24 1.12
CA SER A 227 7.82 13.38 1.60
C SER A 227 8.34 14.30 0.49
N THR A 228 8.29 13.87 -0.78
CA THR A 228 8.81 14.66 -1.93
C THR A 228 7.84 15.76 -2.37
N THR A 229 8.19 16.47 -3.43
CA THR A 229 7.35 17.52 -4.03
C THR A 229 6.00 16.98 -4.53
N THR A 230 4.92 17.76 -4.35
CA THR A 230 3.59 17.44 -4.90
C THR A 230 3.52 17.58 -6.44
N PHE A 231 4.56 18.12 -7.07
CA PHE A 231 4.63 18.19 -8.54
C PHE A 231 4.85 16.81 -9.18
N ILE A 232 5.25 15.80 -8.38
CA ILE A 232 5.29 14.39 -8.81
C ILE A 232 3.93 13.78 -8.51
N THR A 233 3.11 13.57 -9.54
CA THR A 233 1.79 12.94 -9.43
C THR A 233 1.49 12.08 -10.65
N GLY A 234 0.65 11.05 -10.49
CA GLY A 234 0.27 10.10 -11.53
C GLY A 234 1.36 9.10 -11.92
N GLN A 235 2.45 9.02 -11.15
CA GLN A 235 3.59 8.16 -11.47
C GLN A 235 3.40 6.74 -10.93
N ILE A 236 3.96 5.78 -11.68
CA ILE A 236 4.06 4.38 -11.28
C ILE A 236 5.55 4.05 -11.24
N LEU A 237 6.07 3.85 -10.03
CA LEU A 237 7.48 3.53 -9.81
C LEU A 237 7.64 2.03 -9.54
N ALA A 238 8.28 1.32 -10.46
CA ALA A 238 8.66 -0.07 -10.23
C ALA A 238 9.78 -0.14 -9.19
N VAL A 239 9.62 -1.05 -8.20
CA VAL A 239 10.63 -1.40 -7.20
C VAL A 239 10.84 -2.91 -7.31
N ASP A 240 11.63 -3.32 -8.29
CA ASP A 240 11.71 -4.70 -8.77
C ASP A 240 13.15 -5.20 -9.06
N GLY A 241 14.17 -4.38 -8.77
CA GLY A 241 15.55 -4.71 -9.04
C GLY A 241 15.88 -4.91 -10.54
N GLY A 242 15.03 -4.36 -11.43
CA GLY A 242 15.15 -4.49 -12.88
C GLY A 242 14.51 -5.76 -13.46
N LEU A 243 13.70 -6.48 -12.68
CA LEU A 243 13.06 -7.73 -13.13
C LEU A 243 12.09 -7.51 -14.31
N GLY A 244 11.55 -6.31 -14.46
CA GLY A 244 10.63 -5.92 -15.52
C GLY A 244 11.26 -5.28 -16.75
N LEU A 245 12.61 -5.26 -16.87
CA LEU A 245 13.32 -4.69 -18.01
C LEU A 245 13.46 -5.70 -19.16
#